data_7d058ddb7f5e1c91f0d26c61ae9a1c58
#
_entry.id   7d058ddb7f5e1c91f0d26c61ae9a1c58
#
_cell.length_a   1.000
_cell.length_b   1.000
_cell.length_c   1.000
_cell.angle_alpha   90.00
_cell.angle_beta   90.00
_cell.angle_gamma   90.00
#
_symmetry.space_group_name_H-M   'P 1'
#
loop_
_entity.id
_entity.type
_entity.pdbx_description
1 polymer ?
#
loop_
_entity_poly.entity_id
_entity_poly.type
_entity_poly.pdbx_seq_one_letter_code
_entity_poly.pdbx_strand_id
1 'polypeptide(L)'
;GGSPPTALSHHAVGAGHFFSRTDWGKNAMWVAFIAGPYNESHAHQDQGSFTLFANDWLAVTENIWSHSGIQQGTEVHNVVRFERSNSSVRQCASPGGDVVVHQCENPQSRATVTLTPGVDGAFSATADLTPVYRGNPALGSWQRKLDFAARKLTVRDQFKLGSGTRAIFQVNVPTEPKVNGNEVIAGNLTGLERRLAIQ
;
A
#
# COMPACT_ATOMS: atom_id res chain seq x y z
N GLY A 1 23.82 19.44 14.90
CA GLY A 1 22.90 18.38 14.50
C GLY A 1 22.54 17.56 15.70
N GLY A 2 21.22 17.29 15.89
CA GLY A 2 20.75 16.43 16.97
C GLY A 2 21.09 14.96 16.70
N SER A 3 21.09 14.14 17.74
CA SER A 3 21.19 12.69 17.59
C SER A 3 19.95 12.16 16.85
N PRO A 4 20.07 11.14 15.99
CA PRO A 4 18.92 10.52 15.34
C PRO A 4 17.96 9.95 16.39
N PRO A 5 16.66 9.89 16.09
CA PRO A 5 15.70 9.24 16.97
C PRO A 5 16.11 7.79 17.27
N THR A 6 15.85 7.32 18.48
CA THR A 6 16.14 5.92 18.83
C THR A 6 15.11 4.95 18.26
N ALA A 7 13.87 5.43 18.05
CA ALA A 7 12.78 4.62 17.49
C ALA A 7 12.99 4.37 15.99
N LEU A 8 12.92 3.10 15.59
CA LEU A 8 13.02 2.67 14.20
C LEU A 8 11.65 2.62 13.48
N SER A 9 10.57 2.78 14.20
CA SER A 9 9.22 2.80 13.65
C SER A 9 8.38 3.92 14.23
N HIS A 10 7.40 4.40 13.43
CA HIS A 10 6.45 5.41 13.84
C HIS A 10 5.08 5.15 13.21
N HIS A 11 4.04 5.27 14.01
CA HIS A 11 2.65 5.19 13.55
C HIS A 11 1.95 6.52 13.76
N ALA A 12 1.74 7.25 12.68
CA ALA A 12 0.94 8.46 12.64
C ALA A 12 -0.55 8.09 12.59
N VAL A 13 -1.14 7.75 13.74
CA VAL A 13 -2.49 7.18 13.85
C VAL A 13 -3.56 8.07 13.21
N GLY A 14 -3.42 9.39 13.33
CA GLY A 14 -4.37 10.36 12.76
C GLY A 14 -4.42 10.31 11.23
N ALA A 15 -3.28 10.13 10.58
CA ALA A 15 -3.15 10.05 9.13
C ALA A 15 -3.21 8.59 8.61
N GLY A 16 -3.12 7.60 9.49
CA GLY A 16 -3.08 6.19 9.10
C GLY A 16 -1.79 5.78 8.40
N HIS A 17 -0.69 6.51 8.62
CA HIS A 17 0.59 6.23 8.02
C HIS A 17 1.52 5.54 9.03
N PHE A 18 2.09 4.42 8.64
CA PHE A 18 3.08 3.69 9.41
C PHE A 18 4.41 3.65 8.66
N PHE A 19 5.49 3.93 9.38
CA PHE A 19 6.85 3.90 8.85
C PHE A 19 7.72 3.01 9.72
N SER A 20 8.57 2.20 9.11
CA SER A 20 9.59 1.43 9.80
C SER A 20 10.86 1.32 8.98
N ARG A 21 12.00 1.16 9.65
CA ARG A 21 13.32 1.03 9.04
C ARG A 21 14.22 0.10 9.84
N THR A 22 15.16 -0.56 9.17
CA THR A 22 16.08 -1.50 9.82
C THR A 22 17.06 -0.81 10.76
N ASP A 23 17.53 0.39 10.42
CA ASP A 23 18.50 1.18 11.16
C ASP A 23 18.51 2.63 10.66
N TRP A 24 19.41 3.46 11.18
CA TRP A 24 19.63 4.85 10.77
C TRP A 24 20.82 5.03 9.82
N GLY A 25 21.46 3.95 9.40
CA GLY A 25 22.56 3.99 8.45
C GLY A 25 22.13 4.24 7.01
N LYS A 26 23.10 4.54 6.15
CA LYS A 26 22.88 4.80 4.73
C LYS A 26 22.33 3.60 3.95
N ASN A 27 22.52 2.39 4.46
CA ASN A 27 22.06 1.16 3.84
C ASN A 27 20.76 0.65 4.46
N ALA A 28 20.10 1.45 5.29
CA ALA A 28 18.84 1.09 5.90
C ALA A 28 17.81 0.71 4.83
N MET A 29 17.02 -0.31 5.12
CA MET A 29 15.81 -0.60 4.38
C MET A 29 14.63 -0.04 5.15
N TRP A 30 13.71 0.63 4.49
CA TRP A 30 12.52 1.14 5.13
C TRP A 30 11.25 0.87 4.33
N VAL A 31 10.17 0.80 5.07
CA VAL A 31 8.82 0.53 4.59
C VAL A 31 7.93 1.67 5.06
N ALA A 32 7.10 2.18 4.15
CA ALA A 32 5.93 2.95 4.51
C ALA A 32 4.68 2.15 4.17
N PHE A 33 3.65 2.24 5.02
CA PHE A 33 2.37 1.58 4.84
C PHE A 33 1.24 2.54 5.15
N ILE A 34 0.21 2.56 4.33
CA ILE A 34 -0.92 3.47 4.45
C ILE A 34 -2.18 2.64 4.73
N ALA A 35 -2.80 2.88 5.89
CA ALA A 35 -4.09 2.31 6.25
C ALA A 35 -4.76 3.21 7.30
N GLY A 36 -5.71 4.02 6.89
CA GLY A 36 -6.33 4.99 7.78
C GLY A 36 -7.51 5.72 7.16
N PRO A 37 -7.74 6.95 7.57
CA PRO A 37 -8.82 7.76 7.04
C PRO A 37 -8.50 8.27 5.63
N TYR A 38 -9.55 8.51 4.88
CA TYR A 38 -9.51 9.24 3.63
C TYR A 38 -10.14 10.62 3.87
N ASN A 39 -9.33 11.61 4.23
CA ASN A 39 -9.84 12.86 4.80
C ASN A 39 -9.63 14.10 3.92
N GLU A 40 -9.01 13.96 2.74
CA GLU A 40 -8.63 15.13 1.96
C GLU A 40 -9.17 15.08 0.53
N SER A 41 -9.44 16.26 -0.04
CA SER A 41 -9.95 16.38 -1.41
C SER A 41 -8.96 15.91 -2.49
N HIS A 42 -7.68 15.81 -2.15
CA HIS A 42 -6.61 15.33 -3.00
C HIS A 42 -6.04 13.98 -2.54
N ALA A 43 -6.74 13.29 -1.64
CA ALA A 43 -6.30 11.97 -1.17
C ALA A 43 -6.29 10.96 -2.32
N HIS A 44 -5.23 10.15 -2.35
CA HIS A 44 -5.08 9.08 -3.32
C HIS A 44 -5.88 7.85 -2.92
N GLN A 45 -6.19 6.99 -3.88
CA GLN A 45 -6.82 5.69 -3.63
C GLN A 45 -5.76 4.65 -3.25
N ASP A 46 -5.06 4.92 -2.17
CA ASP A 46 -3.83 4.25 -1.75
C ASP A 46 -3.96 3.49 -0.42
N GLN A 47 -5.17 3.36 0.10
CA GLN A 47 -5.40 2.60 1.33
C GLN A 47 -5.01 1.14 1.13
N GLY A 48 -4.11 0.65 1.96
CA GLY A 48 -3.46 -0.64 1.82
C GLY A 48 -2.14 -0.59 1.04
N SER A 49 -1.73 0.57 0.52
CA SER A 49 -0.46 0.70 -0.20
C SER A 49 0.75 0.62 0.72
N PHE A 50 1.83 0.12 0.17
CA PHE A 50 3.15 0.17 0.79
C PHE A 50 4.19 0.70 -0.19
N THR A 51 5.24 1.29 0.34
CA THR A 51 6.45 1.62 -0.42
C THR A 51 7.66 1.00 0.25
N LEU A 52 8.67 0.68 -0.54
CA LEU A 52 9.88 0.00 -0.10
C LEU A 52 11.11 0.70 -0.66
N PHE A 53 12.06 0.99 0.21
CA PHE A 53 13.32 1.64 -0.13
C PHE A 53 14.50 0.88 0.49
N ALA A 54 15.59 0.71 -0.26
CA ALA A 54 16.88 0.26 0.24
C ALA A 54 17.99 0.79 -0.70
N ASN A 55 18.66 1.85 -0.30
CA ASN A 55 19.60 2.67 -1.08
C ASN A 55 18.95 3.41 -2.26
N ASP A 56 17.82 2.94 -2.75
CA ASP A 56 16.99 3.52 -3.80
C ASP A 56 15.61 2.85 -3.73
N TRP A 57 14.65 3.33 -4.50
CA TRP A 57 13.30 2.80 -4.54
C TRP A 57 13.24 1.38 -5.09
N LEU A 58 12.50 0.51 -4.43
CA LEU A 58 12.25 -0.88 -4.82
C LEU A 58 10.78 -1.11 -5.16
N ALA A 59 9.88 -0.54 -4.36
CA ALA A 59 8.47 -0.46 -4.65
C ALA A 59 8.05 0.99 -4.47
N VAL A 60 7.60 1.59 -5.55
CA VAL A 60 7.28 3.03 -5.62
C VAL A 60 5.79 3.25 -5.70
N THR A 61 5.36 4.43 -5.31
CA THR A 61 4.03 4.95 -5.62
C THR A 61 4.19 6.24 -6.41
N GLU A 62 3.33 6.48 -7.35
CA GLU A 62 3.29 7.78 -7.99
C GLU A 62 2.67 8.80 -7.05
N ASN A 63 3.40 9.87 -6.85
CA ASN A 63 2.88 11.05 -6.20
C ASN A 63 2.76 12.15 -7.26
N ILE A 64 1.62 12.19 -7.91
CA ILE A 64 1.45 13.10 -9.02
C ILE A 64 0.38 14.12 -8.67
N TRP A 65 0.70 15.33 -9.01
CA TRP A 65 -0.17 16.49 -8.84
C TRP A 65 -1.49 16.26 -9.58
N SER A 66 -2.59 16.49 -8.93
CA SER A 66 -3.94 16.34 -9.48
C SER A 66 -4.19 17.10 -10.77
N HIS A 67 -3.36 18.10 -11.09
CA HIS A 67 -3.43 18.95 -12.27
C HIS A 67 -2.62 18.43 -13.46
N SER A 68 -1.85 17.37 -13.30
CA SER A 68 -0.98 16.81 -14.36
C SER A 68 -1.69 15.82 -15.28
N GLY A 69 -2.96 15.56 -15.05
CA GLY A 69 -3.74 14.55 -15.78
C GLY A 69 -3.44 13.11 -15.38
N ILE A 70 -2.56 12.89 -14.40
CA ILE A 70 -2.24 11.57 -13.91
C ILE A 70 -3.21 11.21 -12.78
N GLN A 71 -3.70 9.99 -12.86
CA GLN A 71 -4.75 9.52 -11.98
C GLN A 71 -4.21 9.22 -10.59
N GLN A 72 -4.95 9.61 -9.56
CA GLN A 72 -4.70 9.24 -8.17
C GLN A 72 -5.36 7.90 -7.82
N GLY A 73 -5.61 7.08 -8.83
CA GLY A 73 -6.33 5.82 -8.70
C GLY A 73 -5.47 4.69 -8.12
N THR A 74 -6.10 3.56 -7.88
CA THR A 74 -5.43 2.36 -7.39
C THR A 74 -4.36 1.83 -8.35
N GLU A 75 -4.40 2.22 -9.62
CA GLU A 75 -3.50 1.77 -10.68
C GLU A 75 -2.05 2.21 -10.47
N VAL A 76 -1.83 3.29 -9.73
CA VAL A 76 -0.51 3.86 -9.50
C VAL A 76 0.05 3.56 -8.10
N HIS A 77 -0.63 2.70 -7.35
CA HIS A 77 -0.27 2.36 -5.97
C HIS A 77 -0.03 0.86 -5.79
N ASN A 78 0.74 0.48 -4.78
CA ASN A 78 1.07 -0.91 -4.47
C ASN A 78 -0.03 -1.56 -3.63
N VAL A 79 -1.16 -1.81 -4.25
CA VAL A 79 -2.38 -2.35 -3.64
C VAL A 79 -2.86 -3.60 -4.37
N VAL A 80 -3.87 -4.27 -3.83
CA VAL A 80 -4.71 -5.15 -4.65
C VAL A 80 -5.73 -4.27 -5.36
N ARG A 81 -5.69 -4.28 -6.68
CA ARG A 81 -6.67 -3.64 -7.52
C ARG A 81 -7.81 -4.62 -7.80
N PHE A 82 -9.02 -4.21 -7.50
CA PHE A 82 -10.21 -4.98 -7.82
C PHE A 82 -10.81 -4.44 -9.11
N GLU A 83 -11.21 -5.35 -10.01
CA GLU A 83 -11.84 -5.00 -11.27
C GLU A 83 -13.14 -5.74 -11.43
N ARG A 84 -14.17 -5.02 -11.90
CA ARG A 84 -15.47 -5.55 -12.24
C ARG A 84 -15.97 -4.88 -13.52
N SER A 85 -16.49 -5.67 -14.46
CA SER A 85 -16.96 -5.15 -15.75
C SER A 85 -15.91 -4.33 -16.50
N ASN A 86 -14.65 -4.78 -16.47
CA ASN A 86 -13.48 -4.13 -17.09
C ASN A 86 -13.16 -2.72 -16.56
N SER A 87 -13.63 -2.40 -15.37
CA SER A 87 -13.34 -1.14 -14.70
C SER A 87 -12.76 -1.37 -13.33
N SER A 88 -11.80 -0.53 -12.91
CA SER A 88 -11.27 -0.54 -11.55
C SER A 88 -12.35 -0.13 -10.55
N VAL A 89 -12.47 -0.92 -9.49
CA VAL A 89 -13.29 -0.58 -8.35
C VAL A 89 -12.54 0.43 -7.50
N ARG A 90 -13.12 1.61 -7.35
CA ARG A 90 -12.47 2.73 -6.66
C ARG A 90 -12.66 2.64 -5.16
N GLN A 91 -11.62 3.00 -4.43
CA GLN A 91 -11.72 3.26 -3.00
C GLN A 91 -12.59 4.50 -2.76
N CYS A 92 -13.38 4.48 -1.72
CA CYS A 92 -14.27 5.58 -1.38
C CYS A 92 -15.28 5.99 -2.46
N ALA A 93 -15.54 5.13 -3.43
CA ALA A 93 -16.58 5.40 -4.43
C ALA A 93 -17.98 5.08 -3.87
N SER A 94 -18.97 5.81 -4.35
CA SER A 94 -20.36 5.40 -4.17
C SER A 94 -20.61 4.04 -4.85
N PRO A 95 -21.66 3.30 -4.49
CA PRO A 95 -22.04 2.07 -5.18
C PRO A 95 -22.24 2.24 -6.70
N GLY A 96 -22.56 3.46 -7.16
CA GLY A 96 -22.68 3.83 -8.58
C GLY A 96 -21.34 4.11 -9.29
N GLY A 97 -20.23 4.08 -8.57
CA GLY A 97 -18.89 4.27 -9.14
C GLY A 97 -18.36 5.71 -9.11
N ASP A 98 -19.17 6.68 -8.72
CA ASP A 98 -18.73 8.07 -8.60
C ASP A 98 -17.92 8.27 -7.32
N VAL A 99 -16.73 8.83 -7.46
CA VAL A 99 -15.94 9.29 -6.31
C VAL A 99 -16.51 10.62 -5.85
N VAL A 100 -17.30 10.57 -4.79
CA VAL A 100 -17.76 11.79 -4.11
C VAL A 100 -16.87 11.98 -2.88
N VAL A 101 -15.89 12.86 -2.99
CA VAL A 101 -14.86 13.11 -1.97
C VAL A 101 -15.47 13.30 -0.57
N HIS A 102 -16.55 14.06 -0.45
CA HIS A 102 -17.24 14.29 0.81
C HIS A 102 -17.87 13.04 1.45
N GLN A 103 -18.03 11.96 0.70
CA GLN A 103 -18.57 10.72 1.25
C GLN A 103 -17.49 9.84 1.90
N CYS A 104 -16.22 10.14 1.66
CA CYS A 104 -15.08 9.42 2.21
C CYS A 104 -14.58 9.98 3.54
N GLU A 105 -14.99 11.18 3.90
CA GLU A 105 -14.75 11.79 5.22
C GLU A 105 -15.51 11.06 6.34
N ASN A 106 -16.39 10.12 5.99
CA ASN A 106 -17.11 9.34 6.97
C ASN A 106 -16.17 8.40 7.72
N PRO A 107 -16.15 8.44 9.08
CA PRO A 107 -15.38 7.49 9.90
C PRO A 107 -15.61 6.01 9.55
N GLN A 108 -16.76 5.68 9.00
CA GLN A 108 -17.11 4.31 8.56
C GLN A 108 -16.35 3.85 7.29
N SER A 109 -15.73 4.75 6.55
CA SER A 109 -14.90 4.44 5.38
C SER A 109 -13.42 4.34 5.71
N ARG A 110 -13.10 4.28 6.98
CA ARG A 110 -11.73 4.28 7.48
C ARG A 110 -11.18 2.86 7.54
N ALA A 111 -9.99 2.65 6.98
CA ALA A 111 -9.22 1.46 7.26
C ALA A 111 -8.81 1.42 8.74
N THR A 112 -8.75 0.23 9.31
CA THR A 112 -8.22 0.01 10.67
C THR A 112 -6.97 -0.85 10.59
N VAL A 113 -5.99 -0.56 11.44
CA VAL A 113 -4.74 -1.32 11.47
C VAL A 113 -4.41 -1.73 12.90
N THR A 114 -4.06 -3.01 13.07
CA THR A 114 -3.43 -3.53 14.28
C THR A 114 -1.96 -3.70 13.99
N LEU A 115 -1.12 -3.05 14.79
CA LEU A 115 0.32 -3.03 14.63
C LEU A 115 1.01 -3.68 15.83
N THR A 116 1.90 -4.61 15.56
CA THR A 116 2.79 -5.22 16.56
C THR A 116 4.23 -4.90 16.17
N PRO A 117 4.89 -3.96 16.88
CA PRO A 117 6.30 -3.69 16.66
C PRO A 117 7.16 -4.86 17.14
N GLY A 118 8.27 -5.11 16.45
CA GLY A 118 9.31 -6.06 16.82
C GLY A 118 10.63 -5.35 17.13
N VAL A 119 11.71 -6.11 17.21
CA VAL A 119 13.07 -5.61 17.40
C VAL A 119 13.66 -5.16 16.06
N ASP A 120 14.65 -4.28 16.10
CA ASP A 120 15.41 -3.83 14.91
C ASP A 120 14.54 -3.37 13.74
N GLY A 121 13.46 -2.64 14.06
CA GLY A 121 12.52 -2.13 13.06
C GLY A 121 11.61 -3.19 12.46
N ALA A 122 11.64 -4.43 12.92
CA ALA A 122 10.68 -5.44 12.51
C ALA A 122 9.26 -5.07 12.96
N PHE A 123 8.25 -5.49 12.21
CA PHE A 123 6.85 -5.31 12.58
C PHE A 123 5.94 -6.34 11.92
N SER A 124 4.77 -6.51 12.50
CA SER A 124 3.62 -7.13 11.86
C SER A 124 2.46 -6.14 11.90
N ALA A 125 1.86 -5.87 10.76
CA ALA A 125 0.70 -5.01 10.62
C ALA A 125 -0.43 -5.76 9.93
N THR A 126 -1.63 -5.73 10.50
CA THR A 126 -2.83 -6.28 9.86
C THR A 126 -3.84 -5.15 9.71
N ALA A 127 -4.23 -4.87 8.47
CA ALA A 127 -5.21 -3.84 8.14
C ALA A 127 -6.52 -4.46 7.67
N ASP A 128 -7.64 -4.01 8.21
CA ASP A 128 -8.95 -4.21 7.60
C ASP A 128 -9.23 -3.04 6.65
N LEU A 129 -9.25 -3.36 5.37
CA LEU A 129 -9.44 -2.43 4.26
C LEU A 129 -10.87 -2.53 3.68
N THR A 130 -11.70 -3.38 4.23
CA THR A 130 -13.09 -3.55 3.79
C THR A 130 -13.89 -2.25 3.82
N PRO A 131 -13.82 -1.43 4.89
CA PRO A 131 -14.61 -0.21 4.98
C PRO A 131 -14.27 0.83 3.90
N VAL A 132 -13.05 0.78 3.35
CA VAL A 132 -12.59 1.74 2.33
C VAL A 132 -13.40 1.65 1.04
N TYR A 133 -14.01 0.50 0.78
CA TYR A 133 -14.86 0.26 -0.39
C TYR A 133 -16.35 0.49 -0.12
N ARG A 134 -16.72 0.87 1.10
CA ARG A 134 -18.06 1.34 1.49
C ARG A 134 -19.22 0.43 1.05
N GLY A 135 -19.05 -0.87 1.22
CA GLY A 135 -20.10 -1.82 0.86
C GLY A 135 -20.32 -1.99 -0.65
N ASN A 136 -19.33 -1.62 -1.47
CA ASN A 136 -19.37 -1.88 -2.89
C ASN A 136 -19.55 -3.40 -3.12
N PRO A 137 -20.54 -3.84 -3.92
CA PRO A 137 -20.84 -5.25 -4.13
C PRO A 137 -19.73 -6.04 -4.82
N ALA A 138 -18.72 -5.37 -5.35
CA ALA A 138 -17.52 -6.01 -5.90
C ALA A 138 -16.65 -6.66 -4.82
N LEU A 139 -16.74 -6.21 -3.55
CA LEU A 139 -15.87 -6.65 -2.48
C LEU A 139 -16.66 -6.89 -1.19
N GLY A 140 -16.66 -8.13 -0.73
CA GLY A 140 -17.25 -8.49 0.57
C GLY A 140 -16.32 -8.24 1.74
N SER A 141 -15.01 -8.47 1.57
CA SER A 141 -13.99 -8.16 2.58
C SER A 141 -12.61 -8.09 1.96
N TRP A 142 -11.70 -7.31 2.59
CA TRP A 142 -10.27 -7.31 2.29
C TRP A 142 -9.47 -7.01 3.54
N GLN A 143 -8.59 -7.95 3.89
CA GLN A 143 -7.58 -7.80 4.92
C GLN A 143 -6.20 -7.94 4.29
N ARG A 144 -5.29 -7.06 4.65
CA ARG A 144 -3.88 -7.11 4.25
C ARG A 144 -3.00 -7.23 5.47
N LYS A 145 -2.08 -8.18 5.42
CA LYS A 145 -1.04 -8.33 6.43
C LYS A 145 0.32 -8.04 5.84
N LEU A 146 1.11 -7.23 6.53
CA LEU A 146 2.51 -6.96 6.26
C LEU A 146 3.35 -7.50 7.41
N ASP A 147 4.34 -8.33 7.09
CA ASP A 147 5.36 -8.76 8.04
C ASP A 147 6.72 -8.29 7.49
N PHE A 148 7.41 -7.45 8.25
CA PHE A 148 8.72 -6.93 7.89
C PHE A 148 9.76 -7.37 8.92
N ALA A 149 10.78 -8.08 8.50
CA ALA A 149 11.91 -8.49 9.32
C ALA A 149 13.09 -8.89 8.44
N ALA A 150 14.30 -8.76 8.95
CA ALA A 150 15.53 -9.21 8.28
C ALA A 150 15.63 -8.77 6.81
N ARG A 151 15.27 -7.51 6.53
CA ARG A 151 15.26 -6.90 5.19
C ARG A 151 14.31 -7.59 4.19
N LYS A 152 13.28 -8.23 4.67
CA LYS A 152 12.25 -8.88 3.88
C LYS A 152 10.89 -8.32 4.27
N LEU A 153 10.12 -7.86 3.29
CA LEU A 153 8.71 -7.55 3.44
C LEU A 153 7.89 -8.70 2.87
N THR A 154 7.00 -9.25 3.67
CA THR A 154 6.01 -10.23 3.23
C THR A 154 4.64 -9.58 3.26
N VAL A 155 3.92 -9.61 2.15
CA VAL A 155 2.56 -9.10 2.03
C VAL A 155 1.63 -10.27 1.79
N ARG A 156 0.54 -10.34 2.56
CA ARG A 156 -0.52 -11.34 2.42
C ARG A 156 -1.86 -10.65 2.35
N ASP A 157 -2.64 -11.02 1.36
CA ASP A 157 -3.99 -10.52 1.17
C ASP A 157 -5.01 -11.63 1.30
N GLN A 158 -6.07 -11.36 2.06
CA GLN A 158 -7.25 -12.21 2.15
C GLN A 158 -8.47 -11.37 1.78
N PHE A 159 -9.24 -11.82 0.80
CA PHE A 159 -10.40 -11.10 0.35
C PHE A 159 -11.54 -12.03 -0.05
N LYS A 160 -12.77 -11.51 0.08
CA LYS A 160 -13.99 -12.14 -0.45
C LYS A 160 -14.50 -11.29 -1.59
N LEU A 161 -14.43 -11.82 -2.81
CA LEU A 161 -14.87 -11.11 -4.01
C LEU A 161 -16.38 -11.23 -4.20
N GLY A 162 -16.98 -10.17 -4.70
CA GLY A 162 -18.32 -10.21 -5.27
C GLY A 162 -18.32 -10.88 -6.65
N SER A 163 -19.50 -11.26 -7.09
CA SER A 163 -19.67 -11.90 -8.40
C SER A 163 -19.14 -11.03 -9.54
N GLY A 164 -18.38 -11.62 -10.46
CA GLY A 164 -17.80 -10.94 -11.61
C GLY A 164 -16.62 -10.00 -11.27
N THR A 165 -16.09 -10.06 -10.05
CA THR A 165 -14.92 -9.30 -9.63
C THR A 165 -13.66 -10.14 -9.72
N ARG A 166 -12.56 -9.56 -10.17
CA ARG A 166 -11.21 -10.12 -10.10
C ARG A 166 -10.30 -9.25 -9.25
N ALA A 167 -9.33 -9.87 -8.60
CA ALA A 167 -8.29 -9.19 -7.83
C ALA A 167 -6.95 -9.26 -8.58
N ILE A 168 -6.23 -8.15 -8.64
CA ILE A 168 -4.93 -8.01 -9.29
C ILE A 168 -3.97 -7.49 -8.23
N PHE A 169 -3.02 -8.30 -7.82
CA PHE A 169 -1.91 -7.85 -6.98
C PHE A 169 -0.97 -7.00 -7.84
N GLN A 170 -0.65 -5.81 -7.36
CA GLN A 170 0.12 -4.83 -8.12
C GLN A 170 1.26 -4.28 -7.28
N VAL A 171 2.44 -4.24 -7.88
CA VAL A 171 3.61 -3.53 -7.35
C VAL A 171 4.24 -2.72 -8.46
N ASN A 172 4.38 -1.42 -8.22
CA ASN A 172 5.05 -0.51 -9.14
C ASN A 172 6.55 -0.51 -8.82
N VAL A 173 7.36 -0.69 -9.83
CA VAL A 173 8.83 -0.78 -9.72
C VAL A 173 9.51 0.22 -10.64
N PRO A 174 10.70 0.75 -10.28
CA PRO A 174 11.33 1.84 -11.03
C PRO A 174 11.96 1.39 -12.36
N THR A 175 12.14 0.09 -12.57
CA THR A 175 12.73 -0.46 -13.80
C THR A 175 11.86 -1.59 -14.34
N GLU A 176 12.02 -1.90 -15.63
CA GLU A 176 11.31 -3.01 -16.26
C GLU A 176 11.61 -4.33 -15.53
N PRO A 177 10.58 -5.05 -15.06
CA PRO A 177 10.76 -6.29 -14.33
C PRO A 177 11.05 -7.46 -15.25
N LYS A 178 11.86 -8.41 -14.76
CA LYS A 178 12.11 -9.71 -15.40
C LYS A 178 11.36 -10.79 -14.65
N VAL A 179 10.60 -11.60 -15.37
CA VAL A 179 9.87 -12.74 -14.80
C VAL A 179 10.73 -13.99 -14.89
N ASN A 180 10.88 -14.70 -13.76
CA ASN A 180 11.61 -15.97 -13.69
C ASN A 180 10.78 -16.96 -12.84
N GLY A 181 9.97 -17.78 -13.51
CA GLY A 181 9.04 -18.69 -12.84
C GLY A 181 8.05 -17.93 -11.96
N ASN A 182 8.07 -18.20 -10.66
CA ASN A 182 7.24 -17.54 -9.65
C ASN A 182 7.92 -16.28 -9.05
N GLU A 183 9.03 -15.85 -9.60
CA GLU A 183 9.74 -14.67 -9.15
C GLU A 183 9.66 -13.55 -10.19
N VAL A 184 9.53 -12.34 -9.71
CA VAL A 184 9.71 -11.13 -10.50
C VAL A 184 10.94 -10.41 -9.95
N ILE A 185 11.92 -10.18 -10.80
CA ILE A 185 13.15 -9.48 -10.44
C ILE A 185 13.05 -8.07 -11.01
N ALA A 186 13.09 -7.08 -10.14
CA ALA A 186 13.15 -5.68 -10.51
C ALA A 186 14.40 -5.05 -9.95
N GLY A 187 15.13 -4.34 -10.77
CA GLY A 187 16.23 -3.50 -10.36
C GLY A 187 15.74 -2.15 -9.84
N ASN A 188 16.63 -1.42 -9.23
CA ASN A 188 16.47 0.00 -9.02
C ASN A 188 17.39 0.80 -9.96
N LEU A 189 17.27 2.13 -9.94
CA LEU A 189 18.06 3.00 -10.81
C LEU A 189 19.58 2.95 -10.53
N THR A 190 20.00 2.43 -9.36
CA THR A 190 21.40 2.23 -9.00
C THR A 190 21.96 0.86 -9.38
N GLY A 191 21.18 0.03 -10.09
CA GLY A 191 21.59 -1.29 -10.55
C GLY A 191 21.51 -2.41 -9.50
N LEU A 192 20.95 -2.14 -8.32
CA LEU A 192 20.67 -3.19 -7.32
C LEU A 192 19.41 -3.97 -7.70
N GLU A 193 19.53 -5.26 -7.87
CA GLU A 193 18.39 -6.14 -8.14
C GLU A 193 17.68 -6.55 -6.86
N ARG A 194 16.37 -6.71 -6.96
CA ARG A 194 15.49 -7.21 -5.89
C ARG A 194 14.55 -8.26 -6.46
N ARG A 195 14.14 -9.17 -5.59
CA ARG A 195 13.27 -10.27 -5.96
C ARG A 195 11.95 -10.16 -5.23
N LEU A 196 10.87 -10.23 -5.98
CA LEU A 196 9.53 -10.47 -5.49
C LEU A 196 9.16 -11.92 -5.81
N ALA A 197 9.03 -12.76 -4.79
CA ALA A 197 8.50 -14.11 -4.95
C ALA A 197 6.99 -14.09 -4.74
N ILE A 198 6.25 -14.64 -5.69
CA ILE A 198 4.79 -14.78 -5.64
C ILE A 198 4.48 -16.21 -5.21
N GLN A 199 3.77 -16.36 -4.09
CA GLN A 199 3.36 -17.63 -3.51
C GLN A 199 1.84 -17.77 -3.52
#